data_a1992ba4aaac957d1fe6927a8dd3940d
#
_entry.id   a1992ba4aaac957d1fe6927a8dd3940d
#
_cell.length_a   1.000
_cell.length_b   1.000
_cell.length_c   1.000
_cell.angle_alpha   90.00
_cell.angle_beta   90.00
_cell.angle_gamma   90.00
#
_symmetry.space_group_name_H-M   'P 1'
#
loop_
_entity.id
_entity.type
_entity.pdbx_description
1 polymer ?
#
loop_
_entity_poly.entity_id
_entity_poly.type
_entity_poly.pdbx_seq_one_letter_code
_entity_poly.pdbx_strand_id
1 'polypeptide(L)'
;MKKLLINGKKELSGKISISGSKNAALPILAATILSDKAKLTNIPLVKDIFTMVELLKFIGLKINILKKKHTIEIRNINKNIKTLAPYKLVKTMRAGVLVLGPLLAKHKKAKISLPGGCAIGTRPVNLHLFALKKLGAKIKIKNGYIVAEAKNGLKGANIDFPSISVGATENAVLAAFNANGKTILNNCATEPEVKDLIKFLNTLGGRIKIVGRKILIDGCKKIKKNIIHEVIFDRIELGTYMIAAALVGKKIIFNKIDSKLIQNEIDVLKKMGVKLKAQKSTIEIFKSNNIKKINLSTKPYPGFPTDLQAQIMVLMTRAQGISKIKESIFENRFMHVPELKRMGADIEIKNKTAIIKGPSKLTGAEVMAT
;
A
#
# COMPACT_ATOMS: atom_id res chain seq x y z
N MET A 1 -1.04 20.58 -18.90
CA MET A 1 -0.38 19.46 -18.20
C MET A 1 0.81 19.98 -17.40
N LYS A 2 1.06 19.45 -16.21
CA LYS A 2 2.32 19.76 -15.48
C LYS A 2 3.44 18.94 -16.11
N LYS A 3 4.58 19.57 -16.38
CA LYS A 3 5.79 18.91 -16.92
C LYS A 3 6.91 18.99 -15.89
N LEU A 4 7.75 17.96 -15.83
CA LEU A 4 9.01 17.93 -15.09
C LEU A 4 10.16 17.89 -16.10
N LEU A 5 11.08 18.85 -16.01
CA LEU A 5 12.32 18.84 -16.78
C LEU A 5 13.43 18.29 -15.89
N ILE A 6 14.07 17.20 -16.32
CA ILE A 6 15.12 16.52 -15.56
C ILE A 6 16.42 16.61 -16.36
N ASN A 7 17.40 17.32 -15.82
CA ASN A 7 18.78 17.32 -16.31
C ASN A 7 19.56 16.21 -15.64
N GLY A 8 19.81 15.14 -16.37
CA GLY A 8 20.50 13.93 -15.86
C GLY A 8 22.02 14.08 -15.75
N LYS A 9 22.73 12.94 -15.68
CA LYS A 9 24.20 12.82 -15.65
C LYS A 9 24.89 13.39 -14.40
N LYS A 10 24.19 13.52 -13.27
CA LYS A 10 24.79 13.94 -11.98
C LYS A 10 24.90 12.75 -11.05
N GLU A 11 26.08 12.59 -10.43
CA GLU A 11 26.24 11.66 -9.32
C GLU A 11 25.64 12.25 -8.06
N LEU A 12 24.86 11.45 -7.33
CA LEU A 12 24.16 11.90 -6.13
C LEU A 12 24.82 11.30 -4.88
N SER A 13 24.94 12.12 -3.85
CA SER A 13 25.43 11.71 -2.51
C SER A 13 24.57 12.35 -1.43
N GLY A 14 24.46 11.70 -0.29
CA GLY A 14 23.77 12.29 0.86
C GLY A 14 22.99 11.29 1.70
N LYS A 15 22.17 11.86 2.58
CA LYS A 15 21.27 11.11 3.47
C LYS A 15 19.83 11.38 3.11
N ILE A 16 19.01 10.33 3.07
CA ILE A 16 17.57 10.41 2.78
C ILE A 16 16.82 9.83 3.97
N SER A 17 15.85 10.59 4.50
CA SER A 17 14.88 10.09 5.47
C SER A 17 13.63 9.68 4.72
N ILE A 18 13.17 8.46 4.94
CA ILE A 18 12.00 7.90 4.28
C ILE A 18 10.74 8.37 5.00
N SER A 19 9.74 8.78 4.23
CA SER A 19 8.44 9.20 4.75
C SER A 19 7.62 8.02 5.25
N GLY A 20 6.53 8.32 5.95
CA GLY A 20 5.57 7.29 6.35
C GLY A 20 4.87 6.66 5.16
N SER A 21 4.49 5.40 5.30
CA SER A 21 3.86 4.62 4.24
C SER A 21 2.44 5.13 3.93
N LYS A 22 2.22 5.51 2.67
CA LYS A 22 0.87 5.80 2.17
C LYS A 22 -0.05 4.59 2.34
N ASN A 23 0.44 3.41 2.00
CA ASN A 23 -0.35 2.18 2.01
C ASN A 23 -0.69 1.71 3.43
N ALA A 24 0.10 2.09 4.45
CA ALA A 24 -0.23 1.89 5.87
C ALA A 24 -1.16 2.99 6.39
N ALA A 25 -0.91 4.25 6.02
CA ALA A 25 -1.67 5.38 6.53
C ALA A 25 -3.15 5.34 6.10
N LEU A 26 -3.46 4.89 4.87
CA LEU A 26 -4.84 4.87 4.35
C LEU A 26 -5.77 3.94 5.14
N PRO A 27 -5.44 2.65 5.40
CA PRO A 27 -6.29 1.79 6.23
C PRO A 27 -6.33 2.23 7.69
N ILE A 28 -5.25 2.82 8.25
CA ILE A 28 -5.23 3.37 9.61
C ILE A 28 -6.14 4.60 9.70
N LEU A 29 -6.13 5.49 8.70
CA LEU A 29 -7.09 6.60 8.63
C LEU A 29 -8.54 6.10 8.59
N ALA A 30 -8.85 5.07 7.78
CA ALA A 30 -10.18 4.45 7.77
C ALA A 30 -10.52 3.85 9.14
N ALA A 31 -9.55 3.22 9.83
CA ALA A 31 -9.74 2.66 11.17
C ALA A 31 -10.10 3.72 12.24
N THR A 32 -9.76 5.00 12.03
CA THR A 32 -10.12 6.07 12.98
C THR A 32 -11.63 6.31 13.09
N ILE A 33 -12.43 5.79 12.16
CA ILE A 33 -13.90 5.76 12.32
C ILE A 33 -14.29 4.98 13.58
N LEU A 34 -13.49 3.97 13.97
CA LEU A 34 -13.74 3.14 15.15
C LEU A 34 -13.35 3.85 16.47
N SER A 35 -12.41 4.81 16.43
CA SER A 35 -11.92 5.53 17.61
C SER A 35 -12.72 6.78 17.93
N ASP A 36 -12.56 7.35 19.15
CA ASP A 36 -13.07 8.68 19.51
C ASP A 36 -12.06 9.76 19.17
N LYS A 37 -10.78 9.54 19.51
CA LYS A 37 -9.68 10.46 19.20
C LYS A 37 -8.45 9.67 18.78
N ALA A 38 -7.76 10.14 17.73
CA ALA A 38 -6.50 9.58 17.28
C ALA A 38 -5.54 10.70 16.89
N LYS A 39 -4.25 10.52 17.22
CA LYS A 39 -3.14 11.32 16.70
C LYS A 39 -2.23 10.39 15.92
N LEU A 40 -2.13 10.63 14.63
CA LEU A 40 -1.30 9.86 13.71
C LEU A 40 -0.08 10.69 13.33
N THR A 41 1.12 10.15 13.52
CA THR A 41 2.38 10.79 13.17
C THR A 41 3.05 10.08 12.00
N ASN A 42 4.10 10.66 11.43
CA ASN A 42 4.79 10.16 10.25
C ASN A 42 3.85 9.94 9.05
N ILE A 43 2.90 10.86 8.83
CA ILE A 43 1.95 10.79 7.72
C ILE A 43 2.58 11.38 6.45
N PRO A 44 2.56 10.66 5.31
CA PRO A 44 3.04 11.20 4.05
C PRO A 44 2.06 12.26 3.49
N LEU A 45 2.59 13.38 2.99
CA LEU A 45 1.77 14.47 2.46
C LEU A 45 1.49 14.26 0.96
N VAL A 46 0.81 13.20 0.60
CA VAL A 46 0.46 12.83 -0.77
C VAL A 46 -1.04 12.97 -1.03
N LYS A 47 -1.42 13.07 -2.30
CA LYS A 47 -2.79 13.33 -2.75
C LYS A 47 -3.82 12.36 -2.14
N ASP A 48 -3.50 11.06 -2.10
CA ASP A 48 -4.42 10.04 -1.58
C ASP A 48 -4.75 10.26 -0.10
N ILE A 49 -3.77 10.71 0.71
CA ILE A 49 -3.99 11.04 2.12
C ILE A 49 -4.96 12.21 2.25
N PHE A 50 -4.77 13.28 1.47
CA PHE A 50 -5.71 14.40 1.49
C PHE A 50 -7.10 14.00 1.03
N THR A 51 -7.22 13.15 0.01
CA THR A 51 -8.51 12.64 -0.45
C THR A 51 -9.21 11.79 0.64
N MET A 52 -8.46 10.93 1.36
CA MET A 52 -9.01 10.16 2.48
C MET A 52 -9.43 11.08 3.63
N VAL A 53 -8.67 12.11 3.94
CA VAL A 53 -9.04 13.10 4.95
C VAL A 53 -10.35 13.81 4.58
N GLU A 54 -10.50 14.24 3.32
CA GLU A 54 -11.76 14.87 2.86
C GLU A 54 -12.94 13.88 2.91
N LEU A 55 -12.72 12.60 2.59
CA LEU A 55 -13.74 11.56 2.76
C LEU A 55 -14.16 11.39 4.23
N LEU A 56 -13.20 11.34 5.14
CA LEU A 56 -13.47 11.20 6.58
C LEU A 56 -14.16 12.45 7.16
N LYS A 57 -13.78 13.65 6.70
CA LYS A 57 -14.49 14.90 7.05
C LYS A 57 -15.94 14.89 6.54
N PHE A 58 -16.16 14.42 5.29
CA PHE A 58 -17.51 14.27 4.74
C PHE A 58 -18.37 13.28 5.55
N ILE A 59 -17.76 12.18 6.03
CA ILE A 59 -18.39 11.21 6.93
C ILE A 59 -18.78 11.88 8.26
N GLY A 60 -18.03 12.89 8.72
CA GLY A 60 -18.36 13.68 9.91
C GLY A 60 -17.25 13.73 10.97
N LEU A 61 -16.04 13.24 10.67
CA LEU A 61 -14.91 13.35 11.59
C LEU A 61 -14.32 14.77 11.53
N LYS A 62 -13.93 15.31 12.70
CA LYS A 62 -13.14 16.56 12.77
C LYS A 62 -11.67 16.22 12.63
N ILE A 63 -10.99 16.80 11.64
CA ILE A 63 -9.61 16.47 11.30
C ILE A 63 -8.79 17.73 11.15
N ASN A 64 -7.65 17.78 11.87
CA ASN A 64 -6.63 18.81 11.78
C ASN A 64 -5.33 18.21 11.22
N ILE A 65 -4.73 18.88 10.23
CA ILE A 65 -3.48 18.45 9.59
C ILE A 65 -2.36 19.42 9.98
N LEU A 66 -1.38 18.92 10.70
CA LEU A 66 -0.18 19.63 11.08
C LEU A 66 0.95 19.30 10.10
N LYS A 67 0.93 19.93 8.91
CA LYS A 67 1.82 19.61 7.78
C LYS A 67 3.29 19.58 8.14
N LYS A 68 3.81 20.61 8.82
CA LYS A 68 5.23 20.69 9.25
C LYS A 68 5.66 19.56 10.18
N LYS A 69 4.71 18.93 10.88
CA LYS A 69 4.95 17.80 11.81
C LYS A 69 4.58 16.46 11.23
N HIS A 70 4.16 16.39 9.95
CA HIS A 70 3.66 15.16 9.34
C HIS A 70 2.65 14.43 10.23
N THR A 71 1.71 15.18 10.82
CA THR A 71 0.79 14.70 11.85
C THR A 71 -0.65 15.03 11.49
N ILE A 72 -1.55 14.08 11.74
CA ILE A 72 -3.00 14.27 11.62
C ILE A 72 -3.64 13.99 12.99
N GLU A 73 -4.44 14.93 13.47
CA GLU A 73 -5.25 14.81 14.67
C GLU A 73 -6.72 14.63 14.27
N ILE A 74 -7.35 13.58 14.77
CA ILE A 74 -8.71 13.18 14.42
C ILE A 74 -9.57 13.11 15.68
N ARG A 75 -10.79 13.66 15.59
CA ARG A 75 -11.82 13.57 16.64
C ARG A 75 -13.13 13.10 16.02
N ASN A 76 -13.63 11.98 16.51
CA ASN A 76 -14.90 11.40 16.12
C ASN A 76 -15.93 11.59 17.24
N ILE A 77 -16.31 12.85 17.44
CA ILE A 77 -17.23 13.28 18.51
C ILE A 77 -18.65 13.56 18.01
N ASN A 78 -18.88 13.41 16.71
CA ASN A 78 -20.14 13.73 16.09
C ASN A 78 -21.14 12.57 16.25
N LYS A 79 -22.34 12.83 16.79
CA LYS A 79 -23.42 11.83 16.87
C LYS A 79 -24.04 11.51 15.50
N ASN A 80 -23.95 12.45 14.55
CA ASN A 80 -24.54 12.33 13.21
C ASN A 80 -23.46 11.96 12.18
N ILE A 81 -23.01 10.72 12.19
CA ILE A 81 -22.05 10.19 11.20
C ILE A 81 -22.79 9.80 9.92
N LYS A 82 -22.33 10.33 8.78
CA LYS A 82 -22.80 9.91 7.46
C LYS A 82 -22.20 8.57 7.10
N THR A 83 -23.05 7.59 6.80
CA THR A 83 -22.60 6.27 6.36
C THR A 83 -22.49 6.16 4.84
N LEU A 84 -22.20 7.28 4.17
CA LEU A 84 -22.11 7.45 2.72
C LEU A 84 -20.69 7.87 2.33
N ALA A 85 -20.08 7.18 1.35
CA ALA A 85 -18.90 7.64 0.63
C ALA A 85 -19.29 7.91 -0.83
N PRO A 86 -19.37 9.20 -1.24
CA PRO A 86 -19.89 9.57 -2.56
C PRO A 86 -18.89 9.33 -3.68
N TYR A 87 -19.38 9.12 -4.90
CA TYR A 87 -18.58 8.88 -6.09
C TYR A 87 -17.47 9.91 -6.29
N LYS A 88 -17.77 11.21 -6.10
CA LYS A 88 -16.80 12.30 -6.28
C LYS A 88 -15.50 12.11 -5.48
N LEU A 89 -15.57 11.53 -4.27
CA LEU A 89 -14.44 11.31 -3.38
C LEU A 89 -13.79 9.92 -3.59
N VAL A 90 -14.58 8.90 -3.95
CA VAL A 90 -14.08 7.52 -4.09
C VAL A 90 -13.48 7.25 -5.48
N LYS A 91 -13.97 7.92 -6.55
CA LYS A 91 -13.54 7.67 -7.93
C LYS A 91 -12.04 7.82 -8.17
N THR A 92 -11.39 8.72 -7.45
CA THR A 92 -9.96 9.05 -7.61
C THR A 92 -9.05 8.29 -6.65
N MET A 93 -9.63 7.60 -5.66
CA MET A 93 -8.87 6.90 -4.62
C MET A 93 -9.53 5.55 -4.29
N ARG A 94 -8.95 4.47 -4.83
CA ARG A 94 -9.48 3.13 -4.61
C ARG A 94 -9.59 2.74 -3.13
N ALA A 95 -8.64 3.21 -2.29
CA ALA A 95 -8.64 2.98 -0.85
C ALA A 95 -9.89 3.54 -0.14
N GLY A 96 -10.70 4.35 -0.82
CA GLY A 96 -12.00 4.81 -0.31
C GLY A 96 -12.95 3.66 0.07
N VAL A 97 -12.79 2.46 -0.54
CA VAL A 97 -13.56 1.26 -0.17
C VAL A 97 -13.24 0.76 1.25
N LEU A 98 -12.10 1.14 1.82
CA LEU A 98 -11.68 0.70 3.16
C LEU A 98 -12.56 1.26 4.28
N VAL A 99 -13.31 2.35 4.03
CA VAL A 99 -14.26 2.85 5.04
C VAL A 99 -15.49 1.95 5.20
N LEU A 100 -15.71 0.99 4.29
CA LEU A 100 -16.83 0.05 4.31
C LEU A 100 -16.83 -0.81 5.59
N GLY A 101 -15.67 -1.42 5.91
CA GLY A 101 -15.50 -2.27 7.09
C GLY A 101 -15.83 -1.54 8.41
N PRO A 102 -15.14 -0.44 8.73
CA PRO A 102 -15.37 0.27 9.99
C PRO A 102 -16.76 0.94 10.08
N LEU A 103 -17.34 1.39 8.96
CA LEU A 103 -18.73 1.91 8.98
C LEU A 103 -19.71 0.78 9.31
N LEU A 104 -19.58 -0.40 8.72
CA LEU A 104 -20.41 -1.55 9.07
C LEU A 104 -20.21 -1.99 10.53
N ALA A 105 -18.96 -2.05 10.98
CA ALA A 105 -18.62 -2.47 12.33
C ALA A 105 -19.23 -1.55 13.41
N LYS A 106 -19.16 -0.22 13.20
CA LYS A 106 -19.60 0.77 14.19
C LYS A 106 -21.04 1.23 13.98
N HIS A 107 -21.45 1.44 12.72
CA HIS A 107 -22.74 2.06 12.37
C HIS A 107 -23.73 1.09 11.74
N LYS A 108 -23.37 -0.19 11.56
CA LYS A 108 -24.23 -1.27 11.05
C LYS A 108 -24.76 -1.06 9.63
N LYS A 109 -24.40 0.02 8.96
CA LYS A 109 -24.79 0.37 7.59
C LYS A 109 -23.67 1.16 6.89
N ALA A 110 -23.56 0.98 5.57
CA ALA A 110 -22.66 1.76 4.74
C ALA A 110 -23.16 1.80 3.30
N LYS A 111 -23.03 2.95 2.63
CA LYS A 111 -23.29 3.14 1.21
C LYS A 111 -22.04 3.74 0.57
N ILE A 112 -21.28 2.95 -0.16
CA ILE A 112 -19.97 3.34 -0.71
C ILE A 112 -20.06 3.27 -2.22
N SER A 113 -19.65 4.33 -2.93
CA SER A 113 -19.53 4.26 -4.37
C SER A 113 -18.51 3.19 -4.77
N LEU A 114 -18.80 2.46 -5.83
CA LEU A 114 -17.79 1.61 -6.46
C LEU A 114 -16.59 2.48 -6.86
N PRO A 115 -15.37 2.01 -6.61
CA PRO A 115 -14.18 2.74 -7.04
C PRO A 115 -14.14 2.80 -8.58
N GLY A 116 -13.59 3.88 -9.12
CA GLY A 116 -13.33 4.00 -10.55
C GLY A 116 -12.36 2.93 -11.05
N GLY A 117 -12.27 2.76 -12.36
CA GLY A 117 -11.31 1.89 -13.01
C GLY A 117 -9.87 2.25 -12.65
N CYS A 118 -8.97 1.27 -12.72
CA CYS A 118 -7.55 1.46 -12.49
C CYS A 118 -6.79 1.04 -13.75
N ALA A 119 -5.82 1.86 -14.20
CA ALA A 119 -5.03 1.59 -15.40
C ALA A 119 -4.25 0.26 -15.33
N ILE A 120 -3.84 -0.17 -14.14
CA ILE A 120 -3.04 -1.39 -13.94
C ILE A 120 -3.86 -2.69 -13.85
N GLY A 121 -5.20 -2.65 -13.97
CA GLY A 121 -6.05 -3.85 -13.95
C GLY A 121 -7.43 -3.61 -13.33
N THR A 122 -8.31 -4.61 -13.44
CA THR A 122 -9.71 -4.53 -13.03
C THR A 122 -9.91 -4.37 -11.52
N ARG A 123 -9.03 -4.93 -10.70
CA ARG A 123 -9.03 -4.88 -9.23
C ARG A 123 -10.44 -4.91 -8.62
N PRO A 124 -11.22 -5.95 -8.84
CA PRO A 124 -12.60 -6.03 -8.38
C PRO A 124 -12.68 -5.97 -6.85
N VAL A 125 -13.79 -5.44 -6.31
CA VAL A 125 -14.04 -5.39 -4.86
C VAL A 125 -14.66 -6.67 -4.30
N ASN A 126 -14.79 -7.70 -5.12
CA ASN A 126 -15.45 -8.97 -4.80
C ASN A 126 -14.94 -9.62 -3.52
N LEU A 127 -13.60 -9.62 -3.27
CA LEU A 127 -13.02 -10.19 -2.05
C LEU A 127 -13.36 -9.39 -0.80
N HIS A 128 -13.49 -8.07 -0.91
CA HIS A 128 -14.00 -7.25 0.19
C HIS A 128 -15.44 -7.64 0.53
N LEU A 129 -16.30 -7.71 -0.48
CA LEU A 129 -17.71 -8.05 -0.30
C LEU A 129 -17.89 -9.49 0.18
N PHE A 130 -17.06 -10.41 -0.30
CA PHE A 130 -17.04 -11.80 0.14
C PHE A 130 -16.81 -11.89 1.65
N ALA A 131 -15.76 -11.27 2.17
CA ALA A 131 -15.44 -11.30 3.59
C ALA A 131 -16.55 -10.66 4.45
N LEU A 132 -17.10 -9.51 4.02
CA LEU A 132 -18.15 -8.82 4.74
C LEU A 132 -19.48 -9.60 4.76
N LYS A 133 -19.82 -10.31 3.67
CA LYS A 133 -20.98 -11.23 3.63
C LYS A 133 -20.79 -12.39 4.60
N LYS A 134 -19.58 -12.98 4.68
CA LYS A 134 -19.26 -14.04 5.64
C LYS A 134 -19.39 -13.56 7.10
N LEU A 135 -19.08 -12.28 7.38
CA LEU A 135 -19.31 -11.65 8.68
C LEU A 135 -20.79 -11.29 8.94
N GLY A 136 -21.71 -11.65 8.03
CA GLY A 136 -23.16 -11.47 8.20
C GLY A 136 -23.72 -10.18 7.63
N ALA A 137 -22.96 -9.39 6.86
CA ALA A 137 -23.49 -8.21 6.20
C ALA A 137 -24.39 -8.59 5.00
N LYS A 138 -25.57 -7.99 4.88
CA LYS A 138 -26.41 -8.00 3.68
C LYS A 138 -25.89 -6.93 2.72
N ILE A 139 -25.49 -7.32 1.51
CA ILE A 139 -24.86 -6.42 0.55
C ILE A 139 -25.55 -6.50 -0.80
N LYS A 140 -25.91 -5.34 -1.35
CA LYS A 140 -26.45 -5.17 -2.71
C LYS A 140 -25.64 -4.11 -3.45
N ILE A 141 -25.52 -4.25 -4.76
CA ILE A 141 -24.99 -3.21 -5.65
C ILE A 141 -26.21 -2.53 -6.29
N LYS A 142 -26.34 -1.22 -6.10
CA LYS A 142 -27.45 -0.43 -6.66
C LYS A 142 -26.93 0.92 -7.12
N ASN A 143 -27.21 1.30 -8.36
CA ASN A 143 -26.84 2.60 -8.94
C ASN A 143 -25.35 2.96 -8.76
N GLY A 144 -24.44 2.01 -8.98
CA GLY A 144 -23.00 2.21 -8.83
C GLY A 144 -22.51 2.29 -7.36
N TYR A 145 -23.35 1.94 -6.39
CA TYR A 145 -23.00 1.93 -4.97
C TYR A 145 -23.09 0.52 -4.38
N ILE A 146 -22.13 0.21 -3.52
CA ILE A 146 -22.21 -0.89 -2.55
C ILE A 146 -23.11 -0.41 -1.41
N VAL A 147 -24.26 -1.03 -1.26
CA VAL A 147 -25.19 -0.78 -0.14
C VAL A 147 -25.11 -1.98 0.79
N ALA A 148 -24.61 -1.77 1.99
CA ALA A 148 -24.32 -2.84 2.94
C ALA A 148 -24.97 -2.54 4.30
N GLU A 149 -25.55 -3.57 4.92
CA GLU A 149 -26.23 -3.49 6.21
C GLU A 149 -25.96 -4.72 7.07
N ALA A 150 -25.78 -4.51 8.37
CA ALA A 150 -25.66 -5.56 9.39
C ALA A 150 -26.52 -5.18 10.60
N LYS A 151 -27.86 -5.27 10.47
CA LYS A 151 -28.84 -4.77 11.47
C LYS A 151 -28.53 -5.23 12.90
N ASN A 152 -28.17 -6.50 13.06
CA ASN A 152 -27.83 -7.10 14.37
C ASN A 152 -26.33 -7.04 14.69
N GLY A 153 -25.55 -6.20 13.97
CA GLY A 153 -24.11 -6.16 14.04
C GLY A 153 -23.45 -7.29 13.24
N LEU A 154 -22.15 -7.18 13.05
CA LEU A 154 -21.34 -8.22 12.42
C LEU A 154 -21.08 -9.37 13.41
N LYS A 155 -20.96 -10.61 12.88
CA LYS A 155 -20.68 -11.82 13.65
C LYS A 155 -19.33 -12.39 13.26
N GLY A 156 -18.61 -12.92 14.23
CA GLY A 156 -17.36 -13.65 13.97
C GLY A 156 -17.59 -14.84 13.03
N ALA A 157 -16.61 -15.11 12.18
CA ALA A 157 -16.69 -16.16 11.16
C ALA A 157 -15.31 -16.75 10.84
N ASN A 158 -15.29 -17.95 10.28
CA ASN A 158 -14.12 -18.50 9.61
C ASN A 158 -14.19 -18.16 8.12
N ILE A 159 -13.16 -17.48 7.61
CA ILE A 159 -13.13 -16.91 6.25
C ILE A 159 -11.84 -17.34 5.56
N ASP A 160 -11.98 -18.15 4.51
CA ASP A 160 -10.88 -18.58 3.65
C ASP A 160 -10.89 -17.72 2.38
N PHE A 161 -9.89 -16.83 2.25
CA PHE A 161 -9.78 -16.02 1.04
C PHE A 161 -9.33 -16.90 -0.15
N PRO A 162 -10.04 -16.85 -1.29
CA PRO A 162 -9.67 -17.65 -2.48
C PRO A 162 -8.34 -17.18 -3.09
N SER A 163 -7.96 -15.93 -2.85
CA SER A 163 -6.67 -15.37 -3.24
C SER A 163 -6.24 -14.27 -2.27
N ILE A 164 -4.93 -14.04 -2.21
CA ILE A 164 -4.34 -13.02 -1.33
C ILE A 164 -4.69 -11.62 -1.86
N SER A 165 -5.26 -10.80 -0.99
CA SER A 165 -5.58 -9.39 -1.29
C SER A 165 -5.33 -8.51 -0.07
N VAL A 166 -4.44 -7.52 -0.22
CA VAL A 166 -4.12 -6.57 0.87
C VAL A 166 -5.38 -5.82 1.30
N GLY A 167 -6.05 -5.14 0.38
CA GLY A 167 -7.22 -4.33 0.74
C GLY A 167 -8.40 -5.14 1.29
N ALA A 168 -8.63 -6.37 0.78
CA ALA A 168 -9.67 -7.24 1.31
C ALA A 168 -9.35 -7.74 2.72
N THR A 169 -8.07 -8.09 2.99
CA THR A 169 -7.59 -8.43 4.33
C THR A 169 -7.79 -7.27 5.30
N GLU A 170 -7.35 -6.06 4.94
CA GLU A 170 -7.51 -4.84 5.74
C GLU A 170 -8.98 -4.56 6.05
N ASN A 171 -9.84 -4.62 5.04
CA ASN A 171 -11.26 -4.33 5.21
C ASN A 171 -11.97 -5.38 6.08
N ALA A 172 -11.61 -6.67 5.94
CA ALA A 172 -12.11 -7.74 6.78
C ALA A 172 -11.66 -7.58 8.24
N VAL A 173 -10.39 -7.23 8.48
CA VAL A 173 -9.85 -6.96 9.81
C VAL A 173 -10.57 -5.78 10.46
N LEU A 174 -10.78 -4.69 9.71
CA LEU A 174 -11.53 -3.50 10.18
C LEU A 174 -12.98 -3.83 10.54
N ALA A 175 -13.64 -4.66 9.75
CA ALA A 175 -15.02 -5.09 10.00
C ALA A 175 -15.10 -6.04 11.20
N ALA A 176 -14.19 -7.02 11.27
CA ALA A 176 -14.17 -8.02 12.34
C ALA A 176 -13.78 -7.44 13.71
N PHE A 177 -13.15 -6.25 13.74
CA PHE A 177 -12.70 -5.61 14.98
C PHE A 177 -13.82 -5.47 16.03
N ASN A 178 -15.04 -5.14 15.62
CA ASN A 178 -16.21 -5.04 16.53
C ASN A 178 -17.24 -6.17 16.31
N ALA A 179 -16.90 -7.23 15.58
CA ALA A 179 -17.83 -8.34 15.37
C ALA A 179 -18.10 -9.12 16.65
N ASN A 180 -19.30 -9.66 16.81
CA ASN A 180 -19.64 -10.50 17.93
C ASN A 180 -19.04 -11.89 17.76
N GLY A 181 -18.13 -12.29 18.69
CA GLY A 181 -17.44 -13.58 18.67
C GLY A 181 -16.08 -13.51 18.00
N LYS A 182 -15.51 -14.69 17.76
CA LYS A 182 -14.17 -14.85 17.18
C LYS A 182 -14.23 -14.88 15.65
N THR A 183 -13.29 -14.24 14.99
CA THR A 183 -13.09 -14.32 13.53
C THR A 183 -11.73 -14.93 13.25
N ILE A 184 -11.69 -15.84 12.28
CA ILE A 184 -10.48 -16.44 11.74
C ILE A 184 -10.45 -16.09 10.24
N LEU A 185 -9.42 -15.40 9.83
CA LEU A 185 -9.16 -15.10 8.42
C LEU A 185 -7.98 -15.95 7.94
N ASN A 186 -8.16 -16.76 6.91
CA ASN A 186 -7.12 -17.57 6.29
C ASN A 186 -6.71 -17.01 4.93
N ASN A 187 -5.50 -17.36 4.47
CA ASN A 187 -4.91 -16.91 3.21
C ASN A 187 -4.85 -15.37 3.09
N CYS A 188 -4.49 -14.71 4.19
CA CYS A 188 -4.41 -13.25 4.29
C CYS A 188 -3.13 -12.68 3.69
N ALA A 189 -3.20 -11.43 3.30
CA ALA A 189 -2.04 -10.59 3.07
C ALA A 189 -1.26 -10.37 4.38
N THR A 190 0.08 -10.36 4.30
CA THR A 190 0.97 -10.22 5.47
C THR A 190 1.97 -9.09 5.32
N GLU A 191 1.68 -8.18 4.43
CA GLU A 191 2.46 -6.97 4.20
C GLU A 191 2.67 -6.18 5.50
N PRO A 192 3.83 -5.52 5.66
CA PRO A 192 4.10 -4.69 6.83
C PRO A 192 3.00 -3.68 7.13
N GLU A 193 2.33 -3.16 6.11
CA GLU A 193 1.22 -2.21 6.20
C GLU A 193 -0.01 -2.82 6.88
N VAL A 194 -0.31 -4.10 6.61
CA VAL A 194 -1.38 -4.86 7.29
C VAL A 194 -1.03 -5.07 8.76
N LYS A 195 0.24 -5.38 9.05
CA LYS A 195 0.72 -5.52 10.43
C LYS A 195 0.63 -4.21 11.21
N ASP A 196 0.92 -3.09 10.56
CA ASP A 196 0.83 -1.75 11.16
C ASP A 196 -0.63 -1.37 11.47
N LEU A 197 -1.58 -1.67 10.56
CA LEU A 197 -3.01 -1.55 10.84
C LEU A 197 -3.41 -2.38 12.07
N ILE A 198 -2.96 -3.62 12.16
CA ILE A 198 -3.26 -4.51 13.30
C ILE A 198 -2.65 -3.96 14.59
N LYS A 199 -1.43 -3.41 14.55
CA LYS A 199 -0.81 -2.73 15.69
C LYS A 199 -1.66 -1.56 16.15
N PHE A 200 -2.14 -0.71 15.22
CA PHE A 200 -3.06 0.38 15.54
C PHE A 200 -4.34 -0.13 16.21
N LEU A 201 -4.99 -1.14 15.65
CA LEU A 201 -6.22 -1.72 16.20
C LEU A 201 -6.00 -2.36 17.57
N ASN A 202 -4.86 -3.02 17.80
CA ASN A 202 -4.51 -3.58 19.10
C ASN A 202 -4.27 -2.46 20.14
N THR A 203 -3.67 -1.34 19.74
CA THR A 203 -3.56 -0.15 20.61
C THR A 203 -4.94 0.42 20.94
N LEU A 204 -5.91 0.32 20.02
CA LEU A 204 -7.30 0.74 20.22
C LEU A 204 -8.07 -0.17 21.20
N GLY A 205 -7.52 -1.31 21.57
CA GLY A 205 -8.12 -2.29 22.50
C GLY A 205 -8.44 -3.63 21.85
N GLY A 206 -8.06 -3.82 20.58
CA GLY A 206 -8.24 -5.08 19.87
C GLY A 206 -7.39 -6.21 20.42
N ARG A 207 -7.80 -7.44 20.14
CA ARG A 207 -7.05 -8.68 20.41
C ARG A 207 -6.90 -9.43 19.09
N ILE A 208 -5.92 -8.98 18.30
CA ILE A 208 -5.67 -9.48 16.95
C ILE A 208 -4.27 -10.09 16.91
N LYS A 209 -4.17 -11.35 16.47
CA LYS A 209 -2.91 -12.10 16.32
C LYS A 209 -2.72 -12.56 14.87
N ILE A 210 -1.48 -12.51 14.40
CA ILE A 210 -1.08 -13.01 13.06
C ILE A 210 -0.23 -14.27 13.27
N VAL A 211 -0.59 -15.35 12.59
CA VAL A 211 0.15 -16.61 12.57
C VAL A 211 0.32 -17.04 11.12
N GLY A 212 1.48 -16.83 10.55
CA GLY A 212 1.70 -17.02 9.10
C GLY A 212 0.74 -16.13 8.28
N ARG A 213 -0.08 -16.74 7.43
CA ARG A 213 -1.13 -16.06 6.66
C ARG A 213 -2.53 -16.17 7.29
N LYS A 214 -2.60 -16.51 8.57
CA LYS A 214 -3.83 -16.56 9.34
C LYS A 214 -3.88 -15.36 10.30
N ILE A 215 -5.05 -14.71 10.39
CA ILE A 215 -5.33 -13.64 11.35
C ILE A 215 -6.46 -14.06 12.25
N LEU A 216 -6.21 -14.03 13.56
CA LEU A 216 -7.16 -14.37 14.61
C LEU A 216 -7.62 -13.08 15.28
N ILE A 217 -8.93 -12.85 15.36
CA ILE A 217 -9.53 -11.63 15.87
C ILE A 217 -10.60 -11.99 16.90
N ASP A 218 -10.43 -11.50 18.12
CA ASP A 218 -11.50 -11.44 19.10
C ASP A 218 -12.21 -10.09 18.99
N GLY A 219 -13.53 -10.08 18.83
CA GLY A 219 -14.29 -8.85 18.72
C GLY A 219 -14.08 -7.92 19.93
N CYS A 220 -13.72 -6.67 19.65
CA CYS A 220 -13.40 -5.68 20.67
C CYS A 220 -14.66 -5.14 21.34
N LYS A 221 -14.77 -5.28 22.67
CA LYS A 221 -15.89 -4.77 23.47
C LYS A 221 -15.61 -3.41 24.14
N LYS A 222 -14.34 -3.11 24.41
CA LYS A 222 -13.92 -1.88 25.09
C LYS A 222 -12.90 -1.14 24.23
N ILE A 223 -13.28 -0.03 23.66
CA ILE A 223 -12.43 0.78 22.80
C ILE A 223 -11.77 1.89 23.62
N LYS A 224 -10.46 2.06 23.49
CA LYS A 224 -9.73 3.16 24.11
C LYS A 224 -10.08 4.50 23.45
N LYS A 225 -10.30 5.53 24.26
CA LYS A 225 -10.78 6.84 23.77
C LYS A 225 -9.73 7.65 23.01
N ASN A 226 -8.47 7.57 23.43
CA ASN A 226 -7.37 8.37 22.86
C ASN A 226 -6.22 7.47 22.43
N ILE A 227 -5.74 7.64 21.20
CA ILE A 227 -4.67 6.85 20.64
C ILE A 227 -3.64 7.73 19.99
N ILE A 228 -2.36 7.38 20.16
CA ILE A 228 -1.24 7.92 19.39
C ILE A 228 -0.61 6.76 18.63
N HIS A 229 -0.39 6.94 17.33
CA HIS A 229 0.24 5.93 16.49
C HIS A 229 1.17 6.60 15.49
N GLU A 230 2.37 6.02 15.36
CA GLU A 230 3.32 6.40 14.33
C GLU A 230 3.21 5.41 13.18
N VAL A 231 2.89 5.92 11.99
CA VAL A 231 2.80 5.12 10.76
C VAL A 231 4.19 4.65 10.37
N ILE A 232 4.33 3.39 9.99
CA ILE A 232 5.61 2.82 9.55
C ILE A 232 6.16 3.58 8.34
N PHE A 233 7.49 3.52 8.13
CA PHE A 233 8.13 4.08 6.93
C PHE A 233 7.63 3.40 5.66
N ASP A 234 7.69 4.11 4.52
CA ASP A 234 7.27 3.57 3.23
C ASP A 234 8.37 2.72 2.60
N ARG A 235 8.20 1.39 2.61
CA ARG A 235 9.14 0.45 2.01
C ARG A 235 9.21 0.57 0.48
N ILE A 236 8.15 1.07 -0.17
CA ILE A 236 8.13 1.26 -1.63
C ILE A 236 8.91 2.54 -1.99
N GLU A 237 8.77 3.61 -1.22
CA GLU A 237 9.62 4.80 -1.35
C GLU A 237 11.09 4.43 -1.13
N LEU A 238 11.39 3.70 -0.05
CA LEU A 238 12.75 3.23 0.24
C LEU A 238 13.31 2.40 -0.93
N GLY A 239 12.57 1.38 -1.40
CA GLY A 239 12.99 0.53 -2.51
C GLY A 239 13.23 1.32 -3.80
N THR A 240 12.36 2.30 -4.09
CA THR A 240 12.51 3.21 -5.24
C THR A 240 13.82 4.00 -5.15
N TYR A 241 14.10 4.61 -3.99
CA TYR A 241 15.34 5.35 -3.78
C TYR A 241 16.58 4.46 -3.73
N MET A 242 16.47 3.22 -3.23
CA MET A 242 17.58 2.24 -3.26
C MET A 242 17.96 1.89 -4.69
N ILE A 243 16.96 1.69 -5.57
CA ILE A 243 17.19 1.41 -7.00
C ILE A 243 17.79 2.64 -7.69
N ALA A 244 17.29 3.83 -7.42
CA ALA A 244 17.85 5.07 -7.93
C ALA A 244 19.31 5.28 -7.45
N ALA A 245 19.60 4.99 -6.18
CA ALA A 245 20.96 5.05 -5.63
C ALA A 245 21.91 4.05 -6.31
N ALA A 246 21.41 2.85 -6.66
CA ALA A 246 22.20 1.86 -7.42
C ALA A 246 22.53 2.34 -8.85
N LEU A 247 21.67 3.18 -9.45
CA LEU A 247 21.86 3.72 -10.80
C LEU A 247 22.81 4.93 -10.84
N VAL A 248 22.64 5.89 -9.92
CA VAL A 248 23.29 7.22 -10.00
C VAL A 248 23.97 7.66 -8.70
N GLY A 249 23.92 6.84 -7.65
CA GLY A 249 24.49 7.21 -6.34
C GLY A 249 26.00 6.99 -6.29
N LYS A 250 26.74 7.97 -5.72
CA LYS A 250 28.11 7.77 -5.27
C LYS A 250 28.14 7.10 -3.89
N LYS A 251 27.42 7.71 -2.92
CA LYS A 251 27.13 7.16 -1.60
C LYS A 251 25.81 7.74 -1.09
N ILE A 252 24.77 6.91 -0.97
CA ILE A 252 23.47 7.31 -0.41
C ILE A 252 23.20 6.50 0.85
N ILE A 253 22.75 7.19 1.90
CA ILE A 253 22.45 6.61 3.21
C ILE A 253 20.96 6.80 3.50
N PHE A 254 20.28 5.71 3.81
CA PHE A 254 18.90 5.68 4.28
C PHE A 254 18.88 5.39 5.77
N ASN A 255 18.15 6.18 6.54
CA ASN A 255 18.04 6.04 7.98
C ASN A 255 16.58 6.00 8.45
N LYS A 256 16.38 5.69 9.76
CA LYS A 256 15.04 5.56 10.37
C LYS A 256 14.15 4.54 9.67
N ILE A 257 14.75 3.42 9.29
CA ILE A 257 14.06 2.30 8.62
C ILE A 257 14.19 1.03 9.48
N ASP A 258 13.45 -0.01 9.12
CA ASP A 258 13.70 -1.38 9.57
C ASP A 258 14.05 -2.24 8.36
N SER A 259 15.33 -2.59 8.23
CA SER A 259 15.85 -3.33 7.07
C SER A 259 15.21 -4.71 6.91
N LYS A 260 14.68 -5.32 7.99
CA LYS A 260 13.99 -6.61 7.93
C LYS A 260 12.71 -6.55 7.10
N LEU A 261 12.05 -5.40 7.04
CA LEU A 261 10.81 -5.23 6.27
C LEU A 261 11.04 -5.15 4.75
N ILE A 262 12.30 -4.98 4.32
CA ILE A 262 12.71 -4.86 2.90
C ILE A 262 13.82 -5.85 2.54
N GLN A 263 13.91 -6.97 3.27
CA GLN A 263 14.99 -7.94 3.11
C GLN A 263 15.04 -8.53 1.69
N ASN A 264 13.89 -8.81 1.09
CA ASN A 264 13.83 -9.36 -0.28
C ASN A 264 14.44 -8.40 -1.31
N GLU A 265 14.13 -7.11 -1.21
CA GLU A 265 14.66 -6.07 -2.11
C GLU A 265 16.17 -5.89 -1.91
N ILE A 266 16.66 -5.97 -0.66
CA ILE A 266 18.09 -5.97 -0.35
C ILE A 266 18.78 -7.15 -1.02
N ASP A 267 18.21 -8.36 -0.92
CA ASP A 267 18.77 -9.58 -1.49
C ASP A 267 18.77 -9.55 -3.02
N VAL A 268 17.73 -9.01 -3.63
CA VAL A 268 17.64 -8.80 -5.08
C VAL A 268 18.74 -7.84 -5.54
N LEU A 269 18.92 -6.70 -4.89
CA LEU A 269 19.95 -5.73 -5.24
C LEU A 269 21.36 -6.31 -5.06
N LYS A 270 21.62 -7.09 -4.00
CA LYS A 270 22.90 -7.79 -3.80
C LYS A 270 23.17 -8.80 -4.91
N LYS A 271 22.17 -9.60 -5.31
CA LYS A 271 22.27 -10.55 -6.43
C LYS A 271 22.59 -9.86 -7.75
N MET A 272 22.06 -8.64 -7.94
CA MET A 272 22.40 -7.80 -9.09
C MET A 272 23.80 -7.15 -9.00
N GLY A 273 24.56 -7.39 -7.93
CA GLY A 273 25.92 -6.86 -7.77
C GLY A 273 25.96 -5.42 -7.23
N VAL A 274 24.83 -4.92 -6.72
CA VAL A 274 24.78 -3.60 -6.07
C VAL A 274 25.59 -3.64 -4.78
N LYS A 275 26.53 -2.71 -4.63
CA LYS A 275 27.34 -2.55 -3.42
C LYS A 275 26.50 -1.86 -2.34
N LEU A 276 26.10 -2.59 -1.33
CA LEU A 276 25.33 -2.05 -0.21
C LEU A 276 25.69 -2.67 1.14
N LYS A 277 25.52 -1.87 2.20
CA LYS A 277 25.63 -2.31 3.60
C LYS A 277 24.27 -2.07 4.25
N ALA A 278 23.66 -3.12 4.79
CA ALA A 278 22.40 -3.05 5.51
C ALA A 278 22.63 -3.35 7.00
N GLN A 279 22.22 -2.44 7.85
CA GLN A 279 22.11 -2.57 9.30
C GLN A 279 20.64 -2.48 9.70
N LYS A 280 20.31 -2.75 10.96
CA LYS A 280 18.93 -2.78 11.45
C LYS A 280 18.12 -1.51 11.06
N SER A 281 18.72 -0.33 11.24
CA SER A 281 18.03 0.96 11.05
C SER A 281 18.62 1.84 9.94
N THR A 282 19.60 1.32 9.19
CA THR A 282 20.28 2.07 8.13
C THR A 282 20.63 1.16 6.95
N ILE A 283 20.59 1.71 5.75
CA ILE A 283 21.11 1.09 4.54
C ILE A 283 21.98 2.11 3.84
N GLU A 284 23.19 1.69 3.45
CA GLU A 284 24.09 2.49 2.63
C GLU A 284 24.24 1.83 1.26
N ILE A 285 24.12 2.59 0.20
CA ILE A 285 24.34 2.14 -1.18
C ILE A 285 25.50 2.93 -1.76
N PHE A 286 26.41 2.20 -2.40
CA PHE A 286 27.62 2.75 -3.00
C PHE A 286 27.57 2.60 -4.52
N LYS A 287 28.36 3.39 -5.24
CA LYS A 287 28.54 3.29 -6.69
C LYS A 287 28.79 1.84 -7.10
N SER A 288 28.02 1.36 -8.05
CA SER A 288 28.07 -0.02 -8.56
C SER A 288 28.22 0.01 -10.08
N ASN A 289 29.37 -0.44 -10.59
CA ASN A 289 29.68 -0.34 -12.02
C ASN A 289 29.20 -1.57 -12.81
N ASN A 290 29.19 -2.75 -12.18
CA ASN A 290 28.89 -4.02 -12.83
C ASN A 290 27.55 -4.56 -12.32
N ILE A 291 26.46 -4.17 -12.96
CA ILE A 291 25.13 -4.70 -12.65
C ILE A 291 24.93 -6.02 -13.39
N LYS A 292 24.59 -7.07 -12.65
CA LYS A 292 24.36 -8.42 -13.16
C LYS A 292 22.91 -8.63 -13.55
N LYS A 293 22.69 -9.44 -14.59
CA LYS A 293 21.34 -9.89 -14.96
C LYS A 293 20.65 -10.68 -13.85
N ILE A 294 19.33 -10.62 -13.80
CA ILE A 294 18.51 -11.37 -12.85
C ILE A 294 17.19 -11.79 -13.48
N ASN A 295 16.67 -12.94 -13.04
CA ASN A 295 15.30 -13.36 -13.31
C ASN A 295 14.49 -13.19 -12.04
N LEU A 296 13.35 -12.46 -12.13
CA LEU A 296 12.55 -12.05 -11.01
C LEU A 296 11.06 -12.30 -11.30
N SER A 297 10.27 -12.50 -10.25
CA SER A 297 8.80 -12.54 -10.32
C SER A 297 8.23 -11.71 -9.19
N THR A 298 7.25 -10.86 -9.50
CA THR A 298 6.48 -10.17 -8.47
C THR A 298 5.62 -11.16 -7.70
N LYS A 299 5.55 -11.02 -6.37
CA LYS A 299 4.80 -11.92 -5.49
C LYS A 299 4.27 -11.14 -4.28
N PRO A 300 3.17 -11.60 -3.63
CA PRO A 300 2.77 -11.08 -2.33
C PRO A 300 3.92 -11.16 -1.32
N TYR A 301 3.93 -10.24 -0.37
CA TYR A 301 4.95 -10.19 0.69
C TYR A 301 5.10 -11.57 1.40
N PRO A 302 6.33 -12.03 1.68
CA PRO A 302 7.62 -11.33 1.57
C PRO A 302 8.31 -11.43 0.19
N GLY A 303 7.58 -11.73 -0.89
CA GLY A 303 8.11 -11.71 -2.24
C GLY A 303 8.40 -10.30 -2.76
N PHE A 304 8.97 -10.19 -3.98
CA PHE A 304 9.28 -8.90 -4.58
C PHE A 304 8.00 -8.13 -4.94
N PRO A 305 7.84 -6.89 -4.45
CA PRO A 305 6.58 -6.17 -4.61
C PRO A 305 6.38 -5.67 -6.05
N THR A 306 5.15 -5.82 -6.54
CA THR A 306 4.76 -5.32 -7.86
C THR A 306 4.90 -3.79 -7.98
N ASP A 307 4.85 -3.05 -6.87
CA ASP A 307 5.03 -1.60 -6.83
C ASP A 307 6.48 -1.15 -7.12
N LEU A 308 7.46 -2.06 -7.06
CA LEU A 308 8.84 -1.81 -7.45
C LEU A 308 9.21 -2.43 -8.81
N GLN A 309 8.25 -3.00 -9.52
CA GLN A 309 8.47 -3.69 -10.79
C GLN A 309 9.03 -2.76 -11.87
N ALA A 310 8.48 -1.54 -12.02
CA ALA A 310 8.96 -0.58 -13.00
C ALA A 310 10.37 -0.08 -12.68
N GLN A 311 10.64 0.22 -11.41
CA GLN A 311 11.93 0.75 -10.95
C GLN A 311 13.05 -0.29 -11.15
N ILE A 312 12.82 -1.54 -10.75
CA ILE A 312 13.85 -2.59 -10.92
C ILE A 312 14.09 -2.88 -12.40
N MET A 313 13.08 -2.74 -13.26
CA MET A 313 13.23 -2.88 -14.71
C MET A 313 14.20 -1.85 -15.27
N VAL A 314 14.18 -0.61 -14.78
CA VAL A 314 15.16 0.43 -15.16
C VAL A 314 16.58 -0.02 -14.76
N LEU A 315 16.78 -0.60 -13.57
CA LEU A 315 18.09 -1.14 -13.18
C LEU A 315 18.51 -2.32 -14.08
N MET A 316 17.57 -3.17 -14.48
CA MET A 316 17.81 -4.29 -15.41
C MET A 316 18.29 -3.81 -16.79
N THR A 317 17.90 -2.62 -17.25
CA THR A 317 18.44 -2.06 -18.52
C THR A 317 19.95 -1.76 -18.46
N ARG A 318 20.52 -1.65 -17.25
CA ARG A 318 21.96 -1.45 -17.04
C ARG A 318 22.72 -2.77 -16.79
N ALA A 319 22.00 -3.88 -16.63
CA ALA A 319 22.59 -5.17 -16.35
C ALA A 319 23.28 -5.78 -17.60
N GLN A 320 24.37 -6.51 -17.40
CA GLN A 320 25.03 -7.24 -18.49
C GLN A 320 24.28 -8.55 -18.79
N GLY A 321 23.75 -8.65 -20.01
CA GLY A 321 22.99 -9.80 -20.51
C GLY A 321 21.47 -9.65 -20.40
N ILE A 322 20.75 -10.75 -20.43
CA ILE A 322 19.28 -10.78 -20.49
C ILE A 322 18.70 -10.99 -19.11
N SER A 323 17.91 -10.03 -18.63
CA SER A 323 17.10 -10.14 -17.44
C SER A 323 15.62 -10.43 -17.79
N LYS A 324 14.89 -11.10 -16.90
CA LYS A 324 13.46 -11.36 -17.07
C LYS A 324 12.71 -10.95 -15.82
N ILE A 325 11.57 -10.28 -15.98
CA ILE A 325 10.65 -10.00 -14.89
C ILE A 325 9.24 -10.45 -15.23
N LYS A 326 8.70 -11.38 -14.42
CA LYS A 326 7.33 -11.87 -14.55
C LYS A 326 6.42 -11.10 -13.61
N GLU A 327 5.38 -10.46 -14.14
CA GLU A 327 4.32 -9.84 -13.34
C GLU A 327 3.23 -10.85 -13.05
N SER A 328 3.02 -11.18 -11.77
CA SER A 328 2.05 -12.20 -11.36
C SER A 328 0.88 -11.64 -10.56
N ILE A 329 0.88 -10.33 -10.28
CA ILE A 329 -0.14 -9.68 -9.42
C ILE A 329 -1.20 -8.96 -10.27
N PHE A 330 -0.76 -8.19 -11.28
CA PHE A 330 -1.66 -7.36 -12.10
C PHE A 330 -1.52 -7.64 -13.59
N GLU A 331 -2.61 -7.43 -14.33
CA GLU A 331 -2.67 -7.71 -15.78
C GLU A 331 -1.93 -6.67 -16.60
N ASN A 332 -2.08 -5.38 -16.28
CA ASN A 332 -1.61 -4.24 -17.09
C ASN A 332 -0.51 -3.44 -16.38
N ARG A 333 0.56 -4.10 -15.92
CA ARG A 333 1.62 -3.42 -15.15
C ARG A 333 2.85 -3.05 -15.99
N PHE A 334 2.83 -3.24 -17.31
CA PHE A 334 3.94 -2.90 -18.21
C PHE A 334 3.73 -1.61 -19.01
N MET A 335 2.84 -0.72 -18.56
CA MET A 335 2.51 0.55 -19.24
C MET A 335 3.71 1.49 -19.40
N HIS A 336 4.72 1.40 -18.53
CA HIS A 336 5.96 2.18 -18.60
C HIS A 336 6.96 1.65 -19.66
N VAL A 337 6.77 0.44 -20.18
CA VAL A 337 7.72 -0.16 -21.14
C VAL A 337 7.80 0.60 -22.45
N PRO A 338 6.69 1.04 -23.09
CA PRO A 338 6.77 1.89 -24.27
C PRO A 338 7.60 3.16 -24.03
N GLU A 339 7.49 3.78 -22.84
CA GLU A 339 8.24 4.99 -22.51
C GLU A 339 9.74 4.69 -22.32
N LEU A 340 10.10 3.57 -21.71
CA LEU A 340 11.50 3.11 -21.63
C LEU A 340 12.08 2.81 -23.01
N LYS A 341 11.30 2.20 -23.91
CA LYS A 341 11.72 1.96 -25.32
C LYS A 341 11.97 3.27 -26.07
N ARG A 342 11.14 4.31 -25.84
CA ARG A 342 11.39 5.66 -26.38
C ARG A 342 12.72 6.24 -25.92
N MET A 343 13.17 5.88 -24.73
CA MET A 343 14.48 6.26 -24.18
C MET A 343 15.63 5.35 -24.68
N GLY A 344 15.36 4.34 -25.50
CA GLY A 344 16.38 3.42 -26.07
C GLY A 344 16.57 2.10 -25.32
N ALA A 345 15.64 1.72 -24.42
CA ALA A 345 15.70 0.41 -23.78
C ALA A 345 15.29 -0.71 -24.75
N ASP A 346 16.04 -1.83 -24.75
CA ASP A 346 15.67 -3.05 -25.48
C ASP A 346 14.86 -3.98 -24.55
N ILE A 347 13.54 -3.86 -24.67
CA ILE A 347 12.59 -4.61 -23.86
C ILE A 347 11.52 -5.25 -24.75
N GLU A 348 11.31 -6.54 -24.59
CA GLU A 348 10.24 -7.31 -25.23
C GLU A 348 9.26 -7.82 -24.17
N ILE A 349 7.96 -7.73 -24.45
CA ILE A 349 6.92 -8.29 -23.55
C ILE A 349 6.38 -9.55 -24.21
N LYS A 350 6.48 -10.69 -23.50
CA LYS A 350 5.87 -11.97 -23.87
C LYS A 350 4.89 -12.39 -22.77
N ASN A 351 3.61 -12.31 -23.03
CA ASN A 351 2.55 -12.58 -22.04
C ASN A 351 2.73 -11.71 -20.78
N LYS A 352 2.92 -12.32 -19.62
CA LYS A 352 3.14 -11.67 -18.32
C LYS A 352 4.62 -11.48 -17.97
N THR A 353 5.51 -11.54 -18.95
CA THR A 353 6.96 -11.46 -18.72
C THR A 353 7.59 -10.41 -19.62
N ALA A 354 8.33 -9.47 -19.05
CA ALA A 354 9.21 -8.59 -19.79
C ALA A 354 10.62 -9.22 -19.84
N ILE A 355 11.22 -9.17 -21.02
CA ILE A 355 12.59 -9.63 -21.34
C ILE A 355 13.38 -8.38 -21.64
N ILE A 356 14.39 -8.08 -20.83
CA ILE A 356 15.19 -6.87 -20.88
C ILE A 356 16.61 -7.25 -21.30
N LYS A 357 17.06 -6.73 -22.45
CA LYS A 357 18.45 -6.92 -22.92
C LYS A 357 19.27 -5.70 -22.54
N GLY A 358 20.28 -5.90 -21.73
CA GLY A 358 21.20 -4.87 -21.27
C GLY A 358 22.66 -5.22 -21.57
N PRO A 359 23.57 -4.23 -21.46
CA PRO A 359 23.30 -2.85 -21.09
C PRO A 359 22.72 -2.03 -22.25
N SER A 360 21.64 -1.29 -22.00
CA SER A 360 21.06 -0.36 -22.95
C SER A 360 21.67 1.05 -22.81
N LYS A 361 21.93 1.72 -23.92
CA LYS A 361 22.32 3.15 -23.93
C LYS A 361 21.07 4.01 -23.90
N LEU A 362 20.61 4.35 -22.69
CA LEU A 362 19.44 5.22 -22.55
C LEU A 362 19.77 6.66 -22.89
N THR A 363 18.85 7.34 -23.57
CA THR A 363 18.91 8.76 -23.94
C THR A 363 17.70 9.50 -23.36
N GLY A 364 17.83 10.83 -23.21
CA GLY A 364 16.71 11.67 -22.81
C GLY A 364 15.65 11.70 -23.91
N ALA A 365 14.37 11.64 -23.50
CA ALA A 365 13.22 11.74 -24.38
C ALA A 365 12.04 12.39 -23.64
N GLU A 366 11.09 12.94 -24.37
CA GLU A 366 9.79 13.30 -23.79
C GLU A 366 9.01 12.01 -23.54
N VAL A 367 8.66 11.76 -22.27
CA VAL A 367 7.98 10.55 -21.82
C VAL A 367 6.75 10.90 -20.98
N MET A 368 5.78 10.01 -20.98
CA MET A 368 4.58 10.15 -20.18
C MET A 368 4.77 9.43 -18.84
N ALA A 369 4.51 10.14 -17.73
CA ALA A 369 4.44 9.51 -16.41
C ALA A 369 3.09 8.79 -16.29
N THR A 370 3.08 7.47 -16.52
CA THR A 370 1.91 6.59 -16.54
C THR A 370 1.63 5.98 -15.18
#